data_a7c50a60fba28ae293d9c3fbf1c8c0b8
#
_entry.id   a7c50a60fba28ae293d9c3fbf1c8c0b8
#
_cell.length_a   1.000
_cell.length_b   1.000
_cell.length_c   1.000
_cell.angle_alpha   90.00
_cell.angle_beta   90.00
_cell.angle_gamma   90.00
#
_symmetry.space_group_name_H-M   'P 1'
#
loop_
_entity.id
_entity.type
_entity.pdbx_description
1 polymer ?
#
loop_
_entity_poly.entity_id
_entity_poly.type
_entity_poly.pdbx_seq_one_letter_code
_entity_poly.pdbx_strand_id
1 'polypeptide(L)'
;KEGLWPEGSFVKKKGDYRKGIPYLTDGKAKVLAEDGGVPVFTINEFGKGLGIYLASFEKTIENTRLLLNLILLAGREDLNGLYLTDNANTECAYYPGSGRLVVINNSDQPQAAVVRTQKGSVETQLEPYATKMLNI
;
A
#
# COMPACT_ATOMS: atom_id res chain seq x y z
N LYS A 1 -13.09 -2.77 -1.22
CA LYS A 1 -11.64 -2.64 -1.47
C LYS A 1 -11.18 -1.19 -1.28
N GLU A 2 -11.98 -0.41 -0.60
CA GLU A 2 -11.62 0.93 -0.13
C GLU A 2 -10.47 0.81 0.87
N GLY A 3 -9.50 1.70 0.77
CA GLY A 3 -8.34 1.76 1.69
C GLY A 3 -7.12 0.94 1.28
N LEU A 4 -7.12 0.27 0.12
CA LEU A 4 -5.91 -0.32 -0.47
C LEU A 4 -5.02 0.72 -1.16
N TRP A 5 -5.59 1.87 -1.49
CA TRP A 5 -4.91 2.96 -2.17
C TRP A 5 -4.83 4.14 -1.21
N PRO A 6 -3.67 4.46 -0.65
CA PRO A 6 -3.50 5.72 0.04
C PRO A 6 -3.76 6.87 -0.94
N GLU A 7 -4.68 7.76 -0.65
CA GLU A 7 -4.92 8.95 -1.46
C GLU A 7 -3.60 9.71 -1.65
N GLY A 8 -3.28 10.06 -2.90
CA GLY A 8 -2.07 10.79 -3.25
C GLY A 8 -0.77 9.98 -3.28
N SER A 9 -0.81 8.66 -3.06
CA SER A 9 0.39 7.82 -2.96
C SER A 9 1.06 7.50 -4.29
N PHE A 10 0.47 7.83 -5.43
CA PHE A 10 1.11 7.65 -6.71
C PHE A 10 1.85 8.92 -7.13
N VAL A 11 3.13 8.99 -6.83
CA VAL A 11 3.99 10.09 -7.28
C VAL A 11 4.47 9.78 -8.70
N LYS A 12 4.00 10.57 -9.64
CA LYS A 12 4.48 10.53 -11.02
C LYS A 12 5.88 11.12 -11.09
N LYS A 13 6.85 10.36 -11.53
CA LYS A 13 8.13 10.94 -11.95
C LYS A 13 7.96 11.57 -13.33
N LYS A 14 7.97 12.91 -13.38
CA LYS A 14 7.80 13.68 -14.60
C LYS A 14 8.91 13.34 -15.58
N GLY A 15 8.57 12.78 -16.76
CA GLY A 15 9.49 12.62 -17.89
C GLY A 15 10.25 11.32 -18.01
N ASP A 16 10.02 10.32 -17.16
CA ASP A 16 10.75 9.03 -17.20
C ASP A 16 10.03 7.91 -17.98
N TYR A 17 9.02 8.27 -18.74
CA TYR A 17 8.39 7.29 -19.64
C TYR A 17 9.29 7.10 -20.85
N ARG A 18 9.70 5.89 -21.13
CA ARG A 18 10.35 5.55 -22.39
C ARG A 18 9.37 5.83 -23.51
N LYS A 19 9.49 6.99 -24.14
CA LYS A 19 8.71 7.35 -25.32
C LYS A 19 8.86 6.21 -26.34
N GLY A 20 7.76 5.60 -26.73
CA GLY A 20 7.72 4.62 -27.82
C GLY A 20 7.68 3.15 -27.43
N ILE A 21 7.44 2.77 -26.18
CA ILE A 21 7.01 1.39 -25.91
C ILE A 21 5.48 1.36 -26.05
N PRO A 22 4.95 0.91 -27.20
CA PRO A 22 3.53 0.69 -27.33
C PRO A 22 3.18 -0.49 -26.41
N TYR A 23 2.19 -0.32 -25.55
CA TYR A 23 1.54 -1.46 -24.94
C TYR A 23 0.13 -1.54 -25.48
N LEU A 24 -0.25 -2.77 -25.83
CA LEU A 24 -1.58 -3.05 -26.31
C LEU A 24 -2.48 -3.25 -25.10
N THR A 25 -3.47 -2.38 -24.96
CA THR A 25 -4.61 -2.71 -24.15
C THR A 25 -5.63 -3.40 -25.06
N ASP A 26 -5.95 -4.64 -24.75
CA ASP A 26 -7.03 -5.39 -25.41
C ASP A 26 -8.42 -4.93 -24.92
N GLY A 27 -8.49 -3.78 -24.25
CA GLY A 27 -9.68 -3.23 -23.63
C GLY A 27 -10.09 -3.90 -22.32
N LYS A 28 -9.33 -4.88 -21.83
CA LYS A 28 -9.63 -5.60 -20.58
C LYS A 28 -8.89 -5.02 -19.39
N ALA A 29 -7.74 -4.39 -19.62
CA ALA A 29 -6.98 -3.75 -18.58
C ALA A 29 -7.72 -2.53 -18.03
N LYS A 30 -7.90 -2.47 -16.72
CA LYS A 30 -8.45 -1.29 -16.05
C LYS A 30 -7.35 -0.27 -15.86
N VAL A 31 -7.54 0.92 -16.40
CA VAL A 31 -6.65 2.06 -16.20
C VAL A 31 -6.97 2.69 -14.85
N LEU A 32 -5.96 2.79 -13.99
CA LEU A 32 -6.06 3.38 -12.65
C LEU A 32 -5.46 4.79 -12.61
N ALA A 33 -4.46 5.08 -13.46
CA ALA A 33 -3.90 6.41 -13.62
C ALA A 33 -3.40 6.63 -15.04
N GLU A 34 -3.47 7.89 -15.50
CA GLU A 34 -2.99 8.35 -16.80
C GLU A 34 -2.10 9.58 -16.65
N ASP A 35 -1.20 9.76 -17.62
CA ASP A 35 -0.41 10.98 -17.79
C ASP A 35 -0.48 11.43 -19.25
N GLY A 36 -1.08 12.61 -19.49
CA GLY A 36 -1.28 13.10 -20.85
C GLY A 36 -2.07 12.16 -21.75
N GLY A 37 -3.03 11.41 -21.22
CA GLY A 37 -3.82 10.41 -21.96
C GLY A 37 -3.09 9.08 -22.20
N VAL A 38 -1.91 8.92 -21.63
CA VAL A 38 -1.15 7.65 -21.66
C VAL A 38 -1.36 6.92 -20.34
N PRO A 39 -1.89 5.69 -20.35
CA PRO A 39 -2.01 4.90 -19.13
C PRO A 39 -0.65 4.62 -18.50
N VAL A 40 -0.51 4.99 -17.22
CA VAL A 40 0.74 4.85 -16.46
C VAL A 40 0.62 3.85 -15.31
N PHE A 41 -0.61 3.51 -14.95
CA PHE A 41 -0.91 2.49 -13.97
C PHE A 41 -2.14 1.71 -14.42
N THR A 42 -1.97 0.43 -14.68
CA THR A 42 -3.06 -0.44 -15.11
C THR A 42 -3.06 -1.76 -14.37
N ILE A 43 -4.23 -2.38 -14.31
CA ILE A 43 -4.46 -3.67 -13.68
C ILE A 43 -5.30 -4.54 -14.61
N ASN A 44 -4.95 -5.81 -14.75
CA ASN A 44 -5.68 -6.78 -15.54
C ASN A 44 -5.74 -8.13 -14.84
N GLU A 45 -6.91 -8.76 -14.83
CA GLU A 45 -7.06 -10.14 -14.39
C GLU A 45 -6.70 -11.09 -15.53
N PHE A 46 -5.81 -12.04 -15.25
CA PHE A 46 -5.43 -13.08 -16.19
C PHE A 46 -5.46 -14.45 -15.51
N GLY A 47 -6.42 -15.26 -15.88
CA GLY A 47 -6.68 -16.55 -15.23
C GLY A 47 -6.99 -16.35 -13.74
N LYS A 48 -6.17 -16.97 -12.87
CA LYS A 48 -6.26 -16.79 -11.41
C LYS A 48 -5.37 -15.65 -10.89
N GLY A 49 -4.56 -15.08 -11.74
CA GLY A 49 -3.58 -14.05 -11.38
C GLY A 49 -4.04 -12.64 -11.70
N LEU A 50 -3.22 -11.68 -11.29
CA LEU A 50 -3.41 -10.27 -11.50
C LEU A 50 -2.14 -9.67 -12.11
N GLY A 51 -2.24 -9.14 -13.32
CA GLY A 51 -1.18 -8.37 -13.95
C GLY A 51 -1.28 -6.89 -13.55
N ILE A 52 -0.18 -6.33 -13.08
CA ILE A 52 -0.11 -4.92 -12.69
C ILE A 52 1.03 -4.26 -13.47
N TYR A 53 0.73 -3.14 -14.11
CA TYR A 53 1.70 -2.36 -14.84
C TYR A 53 1.83 -0.97 -14.20
N LEU A 54 3.07 -0.59 -13.90
CA LEU A 54 3.47 0.74 -13.49
C LEU A 54 4.52 1.25 -14.48
N ALA A 55 4.25 2.39 -15.14
CA ALA A 55 5.17 2.96 -16.14
C ALA A 55 6.47 3.48 -15.50
N SER A 56 6.41 3.91 -14.24
CA SER A 56 7.56 4.32 -13.46
C SER A 56 7.33 4.04 -11.99
N PHE A 57 8.43 3.91 -11.24
CA PHE A 57 8.40 3.75 -9.79
C PHE A 57 9.51 4.60 -9.18
N GLU A 58 9.13 5.56 -8.36
CA GLU A 58 10.07 6.31 -7.54
C GLU A 58 10.06 5.73 -6.13
N LYS A 59 11.24 5.54 -5.55
CA LYS A 59 11.37 4.98 -4.20
C LYS A 59 11.06 6.06 -3.16
N THR A 60 9.79 6.20 -2.84
CA THR A 60 9.27 7.02 -1.71
C THR A 60 8.60 6.11 -0.69
N ILE A 61 8.28 6.65 0.49
CA ILE A 61 7.54 5.92 1.52
C ILE A 61 6.16 5.51 0.99
N GLU A 62 5.46 6.44 0.35
CA GLU A 62 4.12 6.23 -0.21
C GLU A 62 4.12 5.17 -1.32
N ASN A 63 5.07 5.26 -2.25
CA ASN A 63 5.18 4.28 -3.33
C ASN A 63 5.60 2.89 -2.83
N THR A 64 6.44 2.82 -1.81
CA THR A 64 6.80 1.55 -1.16
C THR A 64 5.58 0.92 -0.52
N ARG A 65 4.73 1.72 0.14
CA ARG A 65 3.46 1.26 0.69
C ARG A 65 2.50 0.82 -0.41
N LEU A 66 2.42 1.58 -1.50
CA LEU A 66 1.63 1.20 -2.67
C LEU A 66 2.09 -0.17 -3.22
N LEU A 67 3.40 -0.39 -3.35
CA LEU A 67 3.93 -1.67 -3.83
C LEU A 67 3.53 -2.83 -2.91
N LEU A 68 3.64 -2.66 -1.60
CA LEU A 68 3.16 -3.66 -0.63
C LEU A 68 1.67 -3.96 -0.84
N ASN A 69 0.84 -2.93 -0.94
CA ASN A 69 -0.60 -3.09 -1.15
C ASN A 69 -0.92 -3.82 -2.48
N LEU A 70 -0.14 -3.56 -3.53
CA LEU A 70 -0.28 -4.25 -4.82
C LEU A 70 0.09 -5.73 -4.73
N ILE A 71 1.16 -6.06 -4.00
CA ILE A 71 1.57 -7.46 -3.77
C ILE A 71 0.48 -8.21 -3.01
N LEU A 72 -0.05 -7.64 -1.94
CA LEU A 72 -1.13 -8.23 -1.13
C LEU A 72 -2.41 -8.39 -1.96
N LEU A 73 -2.76 -7.39 -2.77
CA LEU A 73 -3.89 -7.47 -3.69
C LEU A 73 -3.72 -8.59 -4.71
N ALA A 74 -2.53 -8.71 -5.32
CA ALA A 74 -2.23 -9.75 -6.30
C ALA A 74 -2.24 -11.14 -5.67
N GLY A 75 -1.77 -11.27 -4.43
CA GLY A 75 -1.83 -12.50 -3.63
C GLY A 75 -3.23 -12.84 -3.14
N ARG A 76 -4.20 -11.93 -3.28
CA ARG A 76 -5.58 -12.08 -2.75
C ARG A 76 -5.62 -12.32 -1.24
N GLU A 77 -4.64 -11.78 -0.54
CA GLU A 77 -4.55 -11.91 0.91
C GLU A 77 -5.74 -11.28 1.64
N ASP A 78 -6.16 -11.91 2.73
CA ASP A 78 -7.10 -11.29 3.67
C ASP A 78 -6.36 -10.25 4.50
N LEU A 79 -6.61 -8.98 4.19
CA LEU A 79 -5.94 -7.87 4.85
C LEU A 79 -6.26 -7.78 6.35
N ASN A 80 -7.39 -8.33 6.81
CA ASN A 80 -7.76 -8.30 8.22
C ASN A 80 -6.87 -9.22 9.08
N GLY A 81 -6.32 -10.28 8.46
CA GLY A 81 -5.40 -11.20 9.13
C GLY A 81 -3.95 -10.74 9.19
N LEU A 82 -3.60 -9.67 8.47
CA LEU A 82 -2.20 -9.27 8.27
C LEU A 82 -1.69 -8.22 9.27
N TYR A 83 -2.56 -7.68 10.11
CA TYR A 83 -2.18 -6.64 11.10
C TYR A 83 -1.37 -5.51 10.45
N LEU A 84 -1.98 -4.79 9.53
CA LEU A 84 -1.36 -3.68 8.81
C LEU A 84 -1.82 -2.34 9.38
N THR A 85 -0.89 -1.38 9.48
CA THR A 85 -1.23 0.02 9.76
C THR A 85 -1.77 0.70 8.50
N ASP A 86 -2.62 1.70 8.66
CA ASP A 86 -3.10 2.56 7.56
C ASP A 86 -2.09 3.67 7.20
N ASN A 87 -1.17 3.99 8.09
CA ASN A 87 -0.21 5.09 7.96
C ASN A 87 1.16 4.57 7.49
N ALA A 88 1.65 5.10 6.36
CA ALA A 88 2.90 4.67 5.73
C ALA A 88 4.16 4.95 6.58
N ASN A 89 4.10 5.89 7.53
CA ASN A 89 5.19 6.20 8.45
C ASN A 89 5.20 5.29 9.69
N THR A 90 4.28 4.33 9.77
CA THR A 90 4.16 3.42 10.90
C THR A 90 4.24 1.98 10.47
N GLU A 91 4.76 1.14 11.35
CA GLU A 91 4.81 -0.31 11.20
C GLU A 91 4.14 -0.98 12.39
N CYS A 92 3.71 -2.21 12.21
CA CYS A 92 3.25 -3.01 13.34
C CYS A 92 3.64 -4.48 13.21
N ALA A 93 3.71 -5.15 14.36
CA ALA A 93 3.90 -6.59 14.46
C ALA A 93 2.99 -7.16 15.55
N TYR A 94 2.28 -8.23 15.23
CA TYR A 94 1.45 -8.95 16.17
C TYR A 94 2.12 -10.22 16.64
N TYR A 95 2.09 -10.45 17.94
CA TYR A 95 2.64 -11.62 18.62
C TYR A 95 1.51 -12.48 19.19
N PRO A 96 1.01 -13.46 18.45
CA PRO A 96 -0.19 -14.22 18.84
C PRO A 96 -0.02 -14.99 20.16
N GLY A 97 1.18 -15.48 20.46
CA GLY A 97 1.45 -16.21 21.70
C GLY A 97 1.30 -15.36 22.97
N SER A 98 1.38 -14.04 22.85
CA SER A 98 1.23 -13.11 23.99
C SER A 98 0.04 -12.16 23.87
N GLY A 99 -0.68 -12.19 22.75
CA GLY A 99 -1.76 -11.23 22.47
C GLY A 99 -1.28 -9.77 22.37
N ARG A 100 -0.02 -9.57 22.00
CA ARG A 100 0.58 -8.23 21.95
C ARG A 100 0.70 -7.72 20.54
N LEU A 101 0.29 -6.49 20.34
CA LEU A 101 0.50 -5.70 19.12
C LEU A 101 1.53 -4.61 19.42
N VAL A 102 2.64 -4.62 18.68
CA VAL A 102 3.64 -3.57 18.73
C VAL A 102 3.42 -2.64 17.56
N VAL A 103 3.36 -1.32 17.79
CA VAL A 103 3.24 -0.30 16.75
C VAL A 103 4.40 0.67 16.88
N ILE A 104 5.05 0.99 15.77
CA ILE A 104 6.27 1.80 15.70
C ILE A 104 6.01 2.99 14.79
N ASN A 105 6.41 4.17 15.23
CA ASN A 105 6.50 5.37 14.40
C ASN A 105 7.93 5.50 13.87
N ASN A 106 8.11 5.42 12.56
CA ASN A 106 9.42 5.53 11.89
C ASN A 106 9.75 6.96 11.44
N SER A 107 8.96 7.96 11.88
CA SER A 107 9.14 9.36 11.49
C SER A 107 9.51 10.25 12.67
N ASP A 108 10.03 11.43 12.35
CA ASP A 108 10.35 12.50 13.28
C ASP A 108 9.15 13.37 13.69
N GLN A 109 7.94 12.99 13.26
CA GLN A 109 6.69 13.67 13.56
C GLN A 109 5.75 12.75 14.35
N PRO A 110 4.89 13.29 15.23
CA PRO A 110 3.82 12.49 15.85
C PRO A 110 2.93 11.85 14.78
N GLN A 111 2.53 10.62 14.98
CA GLN A 111 1.71 9.86 14.04
C GLN A 111 0.48 9.27 14.72
N ALA A 112 -0.65 9.33 14.03
CA ALA A 112 -1.81 8.51 14.32
C ALA A 112 -1.76 7.25 13.45
N ALA A 113 -2.07 6.10 14.00
CA ALA A 113 -2.14 4.85 13.28
C ALA A 113 -3.41 4.07 13.64
N VAL A 114 -4.07 3.54 12.63
CA VAL A 114 -5.14 2.57 12.76
C VAL A 114 -4.63 1.23 12.28
N VAL A 115 -4.56 0.25 13.17
CA VAL A 115 -4.15 -1.12 12.84
C VAL A 115 -5.39 -1.97 12.61
N ARG A 116 -5.50 -2.56 11.43
CA ARG A 116 -6.53 -3.56 11.15
C ARG A 116 -6.15 -4.90 11.77
N THR A 117 -7.06 -5.48 12.53
CA THR A 117 -6.87 -6.76 13.19
C THR A 117 -8.04 -7.71 12.86
N GLN A 118 -7.90 -8.99 13.18
CA GLN A 118 -8.97 -9.98 13.03
C GLN A 118 -10.21 -9.64 13.87
N LYS A 119 -10.05 -8.88 14.96
CA LYS A 119 -11.13 -8.52 15.90
C LYS A 119 -11.70 -7.12 15.67
N GLY A 120 -11.25 -6.42 14.63
CA GLY A 120 -11.62 -5.04 14.35
C GLY A 120 -10.38 -4.13 14.21
N SER A 121 -10.56 -2.83 14.42
CA SER A 121 -9.48 -1.86 14.29
C SER A 121 -9.02 -1.35 15.65
N VAL A 122 -7.73 -1.12 15.79
CA VAL A 122 -7.11 -0.54 16.99
C VAL A 122 -6.45 0.79 16.60
N GLU A 123 -6.85 1.87 17.25
CA GLU A 123 -6.30 3.21 17.03
C GLU A 123 -5.23 3.53 18.07
N THR A 124 -4.18 4.19 17.66
CA THR A 124 -3.12 4.64 18.58
C THR A 124 -2.45 5.92 18.09
N GLN A 125 -1.96 6.71 19.04
CA GLN A 125 -1.11 7.86 18.81
C GLN A 125 0.30 7.54 19.25
N LEU A 126 1.28 7.96 18.48
CA LEU A 126 2.71 7.70 18.69
C LEU A 126 3.49 9.01 18.59
N GLU A 127 4.30 9.27 19.57
CA GLU A 127 5.31 10.33 19.51
C GLU A 127 6.37 10.01 18.43
N PRO A 128 7.20 10.99 18.02
CA PRO A 128 8.29 10.76 17.10
C PRO A 128 9.17 9.59 17.53
N TYR A 129 9.43 8.65 16.60
CA TYR A 129 10.25 7.46 16.82
C TYR A 129 9.81 6.56 17.99
N ALA A 130 8.58 6.74 18.46
CA ALA A 130 8.08 5.94 19.57
C ALA A 130 7.64 4.54 19.15
N THR A 131 7.81 3.62 20.08
CA THR A 131 7.24 2.26 20.01
C THR A 131 6.20 2.11 21.10
N LYS A 132 5.03 1.61 20.74
CA LYS A 132 3.94 1.34 21.68
C LYS A 132 3.51 -0.11 21.62
N MET A 133 3.34 -0.71 22.78
CA MET A 133 2.86 -2.08 22.93
C MET A 133 1.41 -2.07 23.44
N LEU A 134 0.54 -2.75 22.76
CA LEU A 134 -0.88 -2.84 23.05
C LEU A 134 -1.25 -4.31 23.30
N ASN A 135 -2.15 -4.57 24.23
CA ASN A 135 -2.77 -5.89 24.43
C ASN A 135 -4.09 -5.93 23.65
N ILE A 136 -4.27 -6.95 22.79
CA ILE A 136 -5.44 -7.08 21.90
C ILE A 136 -6.02 -8.49 21.88
#